data_42a0375d6709f6eaa51d5cf41e78c4cc
#
_entry.id   42a0375d6709f6eaa51d5cf41e78c4cc
#
_cell.length_a   1.000
_cell.length_b   1.000
_cell.length_c   1.000
_cell.angle_alpha   90.00
_cell.angle_beta   90.00
_cell.angle_gamma   90.00
#
_symmetry.space_group_name_H-M   'P 1'
#
loop_
_entity.id
_entity.type
_entity.pdbx_description
1 polymer ?
#
loop_
_entity_poly.entity_id
_entity_poly.type
_entity_poly.pdbx_seq_one_letter_code
_entity_poly.pdbx_strand_id
1 'polypeptide(L)'
;MRIISGKFKGKLIDFIKSNTTRPLKDSVKENIFNVLDHSNLLKVSISNSKVLDLYSGIGSFGLECLSRNAKKVCFVEQDESALKTLKVNLSNLSISRITKINCLLVKKLLLRYTKKKNYF
;
A
#
# COMPACT_ATOMS: atom_id res chain seq x y z
N MET A 1 -1.29 -13.40 -7.08
CA MET A 1 -0.91 -11.97 -7.19
C MET A 1 0.59 -11.84 -6.95
N ARG A 2 1.24 -10.89 -7.60
CA ARG A 2 2.70 -10.73 -7.51
C ARG A 2 3.11 -9.25 -7.50
N ILE A 3 4.32 -8.98 -7.05
CA ILE A 3 4.97 -7.68 -7.18
C ILE A 3 5.51 -7.55 -8.61
N ILE A 4 5.18 -6.42 -9.26
CA ILE A 4 5.44 -6.22 -10.69
C ILE A 4 6.86 -5.72 -10.96
N SER A 5 7.37 -4.83 -10.12
CA SER A 5 8.66 -4.18 -10.37
C SER A 5 9.43 -3.92 -9.07
N GLY A 6 10.67 -3.46 -9.19
CA GLY A 6 11.53 -3.10 -8.06
C GLY A 6 12.26 -4.29 -7.44
N LYS A 7 12.75 -4.08 -6.23
CA LYS A 7 13.62 -5.05 -5.52
C LYS A 7 12.95 -6.37 -5.15
N PHE A 8 11.63 -6.41 -5.10
CA PHE A 8 10.84 -7.61 -4.82
C PHE A 8 10.11 -8.15 -6.04
N LYS A 9 10.46 -7.71 -7.25
CA LYS A 9 9.83 -8.14 -8.51
C LYS A 9 9.66 -9.66 -8.56
N GLY A 10 8.47 -10.11 -8.92
CA GLY A 10 8.12 -11.52 -9.09
C GLY A 10 7.75 -12.25 -7.80
N LYS A 11 7.97 -11.66 -6.62
CA LYS A 11 7.56 -12.27 -5.36
C LYS A 11 6.04 -12.35 -5.28
N LEU A 12 5.55 -13.49 -4.80
CA LEU A 12 4.12 -13.72 -4.61
C LEU A 12 3.61 -13.01 -3.37
N ILE A 13 2.39 -12.52 -3.47
CA ILE A 13 1.64 -11.90 -2.37
C ILE A 13 0.43 -12.79 -2.10
N ASP A 14 0.26 -13.18 -0.84
CA ASP A 14 -0.93 -13.91 -0.39
C ASP A 14 -2.16 -13.03 -0.52
N PHE A 15 -3.28 -13.62 -0.90
CA PHE A 15 -4.55 -12.93 -1.02
C PHE A 15 -5.69 -13.76 -0.45
N ILE A 16 -6.77 -13.08 -0.09
CA ILE A 16 -7.98 -13.71 0.41
C ILE A 16 -8.95 -13.87 -0.75
N LYS A 17 -9.38 -15.10 -1.00
CA LYS A 17 -10.53 -15.36 -1.86
C LYS A 17 -11.80 -14.98 -1.10
N SER A 18 -12.33 -13.82 -1.39
CA SER A 18 -13.56 -13.31 -0.79
C SER A 18 -14.48 -12.77 -1.88
N ASN A 19 -15.77 -12.97 -1.72
CA ASN A 19 -16.78 -12.39 -2.61
C ASN A 19 -16.91 -10.85 -2.46
N THR A 20 -16.41 -10.30 -1.37
CA THR A 20 -16.52 -8.89 -1.02
C THR A 20 -15.26 -8.09 -1.31
N THR A 21 -14.10 -8.75 -1.40
CA THR A 21 -12.82 -8.08 -1.64
C THR A 21 -12.20 -8.59 -2.93
N ARG A 22 -12.14 -7.75 -3.94
CA ARG A 22 -11.41 -8.05 -5.18
C ARG A 22 -10.01 -7.47 -5.12
N PRO A 23 -8.96 -8.30 -5.23
CA PRO A 23 -7.60 -7.79 -5.31
C PRO A 23 -7.44 -6.97 -6.59
N LEU A 24 -6.62 -5.92 -6.50
CA LEU A 24 -6.23 -5.11 -7.64
C LEU A 24 -5.49 -5.99 -8.66
N LYS A 25 -6.02 -6.07 -9.89
CA LYS A 25 -5.38 -6.87 -10.95
C LYS A 25 -3.96 -6.36 -11.24
N ASP A 26 -3.04 -7.25 -11.54
CA ASP A 26 -1.66 -6.92 -11.86
C ASP A 26 -1.55 -5.88 -12.99
N SER A 27 -2.37 -6.01 -14.04
CA SER A 27 -2.42 -5.06 -15.16
C SER A 27 -2.87 -3.65 -14.75
N VAL A 28 -3.84 -3.55 -13.86
CA VAL A 28 -4.32 -2.25 -13.34
C VAL A 28 -3.25 -1.61 -12.46
N LYS A 29 -2.62 -2.39 -11.60
CA LYS A 29 -1.53 -1.92 -10.75
C LYS A 29 -0.35 -1.42 -11.60
N GLU A 30 0.04 -2.15 -12.61
CA GLU A 30 1.08 -1.75 -13.56
C GLU A 30 0.75 -0.42 -14.25
N ASN A 31 -0.48 -0.27 -14.75
CA ASN A 31 -0.93 0.97 -15.38
C ASN A 31 -0.88 2.17 -14.41
N ILE A 32 -1.30 2.00 -13.16
CA ILE A 32 -1.24 3.06 -12.14
C ILE A 32 0.21 3.51 -11.96
N PHE A 33 1.14 2.60 -11.78
CA PHE A 33 2.55 2.93 -11.58
C PHE A 33 3.20 3.53 -12.83
N ASN A 34 2.82 3.07 -14.03
CA ASN A 34 3.28 3.69 -15.27
C ASN A 34 2.83 5.16 -15.38
N VAL A 35 1.60 5.47 -14.99
CA VAL A 35 1.12 6.86 -14.94
C VAL A 35 1.90 7.68 -13.90
N LEU A 36 2.12 7.14 -12.70
CA LEU A 36 2.88 7.82 -11.64
C LEU A 36 4.33 8.09 -12.03
N ASP A 37 4.98 7.12 -12.70
CA ASP A 37 6.41 7.20 -13.03
C ASP A 37 6.69 8.05 -14.30
N HIS A 38 5.75 8.11 -15.23
CA HIS A 38 5.96 8.69 -16.56
C HIS A 38 5.07 9.90 -16.89
N SER A 39 4.13 10.27 -16.02
CA SER A 39 3.28 11.43 -16.28
C SER A 39 4.03 12.74 -16.04
N ASN A 40 4.10 13.58 -17.05
CA ASN A 40 4.64 14.95 -16.92
C ASN A 40 3.75 15.87 -16.08
N LEU A 41 2.49 15.47 -15.84
CA LEU A 41 1.52 16.24 -15.05
C LEU A 41 1.66 15.99 -13.55
N LEU A 42 2.15 14.81 -13.17
CA LEU A 42 2.32 14.40 -11.79
C LEU A 42 3.82 14.47 -11.44
N LYS A 43 4.23 15.51 -10.77
CA LYS A 43 5.60 15.64 -10.24
C LYS A 43 5.77 14.78 -8.98
N VAL A 44 5.49 13.48 -9.09
CA VAL A 44 5.54 12.53 -8.00
C VAL A 44 6.59 11.47 -8.31
N SER A 45 7.47 11.22 -7.35
CA SER A 45 8.40 10.07 -7.38
C SER A 45 8.04 9.10 -6.27
N ILE A 46 7.87 7.84 -6.60
CA ILE A 46 7.68 6.78 -5.60
C ILE A 46 8.98 6.52 -4.84
N SER A 47 10.11 6.54 -5.52
CA SER A 47 11.40 6.37 -4.87
C SER A 47 11.64 7.43 -3.80
N ASN A 48 12.05 7.00 -2.61
CA ASN A 48 12.28 7.84 -1.43
C ASN A 48 11.04 8.57 -0.88
N SER A 49 9.84 8.22 -1.33
CA SER A 49 8.58 8.82 -0.88
C SER A 49 8.07 8.23 0.43
N LYS A 50 7.20 8.98 1.10
CA LYS A 50 6.34 8.49 2.18
C LYS A 50 4.94 8.28 1.61
N VAL A 51 4.43 7.06 1.69
CA VAL A 51 3.16 6.66 1.10
C VAL A 51 2.13 6.39 2.19
N LEU A 52 0.92 6.88 1.98
CA LEU A 52 -0.25 6.55 2.79
C LEU A 52 -1.20 5.73 1.92
N ASP A 53 -1.30 4.44 2.23
CA ASP A 53 -2.16 3.49 1.53
C ASP A 53 -3.46 3.32 2.32
N LEU A 54 -4.50 4.03 1.88
CA LEU A 54 -5.82 3.99 2.48
C LEU A 54 -6.63 2.84 1.89
N TYR A 55 -7.37 2.13 2.74
CA TYR A 55 -8.09 0.91 2.35
C TYR A 55 -7.16 -0.14 1.77
N SER A 56 -6.02 -0.34 2.44
CA SER A 56 -4.88 -1.08 1.88
C SER A 56 -5.16 -2.58 1.62
N GLY A 57 -6.20 -3.13 2.21
CA GLY A 57 -6.50 -4.55 2.07
C GLY A 57 -5.32 -5.41 2.47
N ILE A 58 -4.92 -6.31 1.60
CA ILE A 58 -3.75 -7.18 1.79
C ILE A 58 -2.41 -6.50 1.51
N GLY A 59 -2.43 -5.21 1.17
CA GLY A 59 -1.23 -4.39 0.99
C GLY A 59 -0.64 -4.38 -0.41
N SER A 60 -1.32 -4.85 -1.43
CA SER A 60 -0.78 -4.97 -2.79
C SER A 60 -0.17 -3.68 -3.34
N PHE A 61 -0.84 -2.53 -3.16
CA PHE A 61 -0.33 -1.25 -3.64
C PHE A 61 0.87 -0.75 -2.83
N GLY A 62 0.76 -0.74 -1.51
CA GLY A 62 1.85 -0.29 -0.64
C GLY A 62 3.09 -1.16 -0.72
N LEU A 63 2.93 -2.47 -0.87
CA LEU A 63 4.04 -3.40 -1.07
C LEU A 63 4.75 -3.15 -2.41
N GLU A 64 4.02 -2.82 -3.46
CA GLU A 64 4.58 -2.38 -4.73
C GLU A 64 5.39 -1.08 -4.57
N CYS A 65 4.87 -0.11 -3.82
CA CYS A 65 5.60 1.13 -3.50
C CYS A 65 6.92 0.84 -2.77
N LEU A 66 6.90 -0.05 -1.78
CA LEU A 66 8.11 -0.47 -1.06
C LEU A 66 9.11 -1.16 -1.98
N SER A 67 8.62 -2.00 -2.90
CA SER A 67 9.47 -2.64 -3.91
C SER A 67 10.14 -1.63 -4.82
N ARG A 68 9.47 -0.52 -5.12
CA ARG A 68 9.97 0.61 -5.94
C ARG A 68 10.73 1.67 -5.12
N ASN A 69 11.26 1.28 -3.97
CA ASN A 69 12.10 2.10 -3.08
C ASN A 69 11.38 3.26 -2.39
N ALA A 70 10.09 3.16 -2.11
CA ALA A 70 9.46 4.07 -1.17
C ALA A 70 10.18 4.01 0.19
N LYS A 71 10.39 5.16 0.80
CA LYS A 71 11.08 5.28 2.09
C LYS A 71 10.24 4.69 3.22
N LYS A 72 8.94 4.89 3.16
CA LYS A 72 8.01 4.45 4.21
C LYS A 72 6.61 4.30 3.63
N VAL A 73 5.89 3.28 4.07
CA VAL A 73 4.47 3.11 3.78
C VAL A 73 3.69 2.97 5.08
N CYS A 74 2.61 3.73 5.18
CA CYS A 74 1.61 3.58 6.23
C CYS A 74 0.36 2.93 5.61
N PHE A 75 0.04 1.73 6.05
CA PHE A 75 -1.15 1.00 5.65
C PHE A 75 -2.31 1.32 6.60
N VAL A 76 -3.47 1.58 6.04
CA VAL A 76 -4.70 1.81 6.80
C VAL A 76 -5.76 0.83 6.34
N GLU A 77 -6.13 -0.07 7.22
CA GLU A 77 -7.12 -1.12 6.98
C GLU A 77 -7.87 -1.39 8.29
N GLN A 78 -9.14 -1.74 8.20
CA GLN A 78 -9.96 -2.09 9.34
C GLN A 78 -10.41 -3.55 9.36
N ASP A 79 -10.41 -4.22 8.20
CA ASP A 79 -10.78 -5.62 8.12
C ASP A 79 -9.69 -6.51 8.73
N GLU A 80 -10.04 -7.25 9.77
CA GLU A 80 -9.09 -8.10 10.50
C GLU A 80 -8.47 -9.20 9.64
N SER A 81 -9.24 -9.76 8.72
CA SER A 81 -8.79 -10.80 7.82
C SER A 81 -7.75 -10.25 6.83
N ALA A 82 -8.02 -9.08 6.26
CA ALA A 82 -7.08 -8.39 5.38
C ALA A 82 -5.80 -7.99 6.12
N LEU A 83 -5.92 -7.46 7.35
CA LEU A 83 -4.78 -7.12 8.20
C LEU A 83 -3.88 -8.31 8.51
N LYS A 84 -4.49 -9.46 8.80
CA LYS A 84 -3.75 -10.69 9.06
C LYS A 84 -2.93 -11.10 7.84
N THR A 85 -3.52 -11.06 6.65
CA THR A 85 -2.83 -11.36 5.39
C THR A 85 -1.77 -10.32 5.07
N LEU A 86 -2.03 -9.03 5.28
CA LEU A 86 -1.03 -7.97 5.13
C LEU A 86 0.19 -8.21 6.01
N LYS A 87 0.01 -8.59 7.27
CA LYS A 87 1.11 -8.91 8.18
C LYS A 87 1.94 -10.10 7.69
N VAL A 88 1.30 -11.13 7.15
CA VAL A 88 1.99 -12.27 6.54
C VAL A 88 2.81 -11.81 5.33
N ASN A 89 2.23 -11.02 4.44
CA ASN A 89 2.93 -10.49 3.28
C ASN A 89 4.17 -9.65 3.66
N LEU A 90 4.04 -8.79 4.65
CA LEU A 90 5.17 -7.99 5.16
C LEU A 90 6.27 -8.87 5.76
N SER A 91 5.89 -9.89 6.52
CA SER A 91 6.82 -10.85 7.10
C SER A 91 7.58 -11.63 6.03
N ASN A 92 6.87 -12.11 5.01
CA ASN A 92 7.47 -12.86 3.89
C ASN A 92 8.49 -12.04 3.09
N LEU A 93 8.34 -10.72 3.08
CA LEU A 93 9.28 -9.80 2.44
C LEU A 93 10.34 -9.23 3.39
N SER A 94 10.29 -9.58 4.68
CA SER A 94 11.22 -9.10 5.73
C SER A 94 11.26 -7.57 5.87
N ILE A 95 10.14 -6.89 5.65
CA ILE A 95 10.04 -5.41 5.61
C ILE A 95 9.20 -4.81 6.74
N SER A 96 8.89 -5.57 7.77
CA SER A 96 8.03 -5.11 8.88
C SER A 96 8.56 -3.87 9.63
N ARG A 97 9.87 -3.62 9.61
CA ARG A 97 10.49 -2.50 10.35
C ARG A 97 10.26 -1.12 9.74
N ILE A 98 10.03 -1.04 8.44
CA ILE A 98 9.87 0.24 7.71
C ILE A 98 8.41 0.57 7.40
N THR A 99 7.50 -0.19 7.95
CA THR A 99 6.07 -0.08 7.69
C THR A 99 5.31 0.26 8.96
N LYS A 100 4.24 1.02 8.81
CA LYS A 100 3.28 1.29 9.87
C LYS A 100 1.90 0.77 9.43
N ILE A 101 1.29 -0.03 10.29
CA ILE A 101 -0.06 -0.54 10.07
C ILE A 101 -0.99 0.16 11.07
N ASN A 102 -2.06 0.76 10.57
CA ASN A 102 -3.11 1.35 11.37
C ASN A 102 -4.43 0.62 11.12
N CYS A 103 -4.96 0.01 12.16
CA CYS A 103 -6.30 -0.56 12.17
C CYS A 103 -7.31 0.52 12.56
N LEU A 104 -7.62 1.43 11.65
CA LEU A 104 -8.54 2.54 11.90
C LEU A 104 -9.47 2.74 10.70
N LEU A 105 -10.70 3.17 10.99
CA LEU A 105 -11.55 3.74 9.94
C LEU A 105 -10.84 4.94 9.32
N VAL A 106 -10.75 4.97 8.01
CA VAL A 106 -10.12 6.08 7.28
C VAL A 106 -10.69 7.43 7.70
N LYS A 107 -12.00 7.51 7.90
CA LYS A 107 -12.66 8.72 8.40
C LYS A 107 -12.06 9.21 9.75
N LYS A 108 -11.83 8.30 10.69
CA LYS A 108 -11.21 8.65 11.99
C LYS A 108 -9.76 9.09 11.83
N LEU A 109 -9.02 8.47 10.93
CA LEU A 109 -7.65 8.86 10.63
C LEU A 109 -7.60 10.27 10.05
N LEU A 110 -8.43 10.59 9.08
CA LEU A 110 -8.51 11.91 8.45
C LEU A 110 -8.89 12.98 9.46
N LEU A 111 -9.88 12.73 10.33
CA LEU A 111 -10.26 13.66 11.39
C LEU A 111 -9.12 13.91 12.40
N ARG A 112 -8.35 12.90 12.75
CA ARG A 112 -7.17 13.07 13.62
C ARG A 112 -6.08 13.90 12.94
N TYR A 113 -5.86 13.65 11.66
CA TYR A 113 -4.85 14.37 10.89
C TYR A 113 -5.21 15.85 10.74
N THR A 114 -6.45 16.17 10.39
CA THR A 114 -6.94 17.54 10.22
C THR A 114 -6.92 18.33 11.52
N LYS A 115 -7.37 17.75 12.64
CA LYS A 115 -7.27 18.37 13.97
C LYS A 115 -5.83 18.71 14.35
N LYS A 116 -4.89 17.81 14.09
CA LYS A 116 -3.46 18.02 14.44
C LYS A 116 -2.80 19.10 13.60
N LYS A 117 -3.27 19.34 12.40
CA LYS A 117 -2.71 20.29 11.44
C LYS A 117 -3.49 21.60 11.33
N ASN A 118 -4.57 21.76 12.08
CA ASN A 118 -5.46 22.95 12.03
C ASN A 118 -5.96 23.27 10.60
N TYR A 119 -6.29 22.28 9.79
CA TYR A 119 -6.80 22.45 8.43
C TYR A 119 -8.30 22.78 8.37
N PHE A 120 -8.98 22.79 9.49
CA PHE A 120 -10.41 23.14 9.61
C PHE A 120 -10.67 23.92 10.88
#